data_c6873ac0f756575e81d559f88af627e2
#
_entry.id   c6873ac0f756575e81d559f88af627e2
#
_cell.length_a   1.000
_cell.length_b   1.000
_cell.length_c   1.000
_cell.angle_alpha   90.00
_cell.angle_beta   90.00
_cell.angle_gamma   90.00
#
_symmetry.space_group_name_H-M   'P 1'
#
loop_
_entity.id
_entity.type
_entity.pdbx_description
1 polymer ?
#
loop_
_entity_poly.entity_id
_entity_poly.type
_entity_poly.pdbx_seq_one_letter_code
_entity_poly.pdbx_strand_id
1 'polypeptide(L)'
;MKWSIPLLALLIVPLLFNFVPLEILRLKTFDAFVETPEPSGHFVILNITEEDVQEKGGYPFPRQDLAQIQIDLLNNGAIGVGWVILFPQEDRFGGDKDFSTALSYSPSILAMPEFNNGDYPKTHGTVILGPDVVLPKATGFLQNIPELQSSAAQGAVSAPVDVDNLVRRLPLLQQTPDGWVAAFATEVLKTLVDASTYQIKTNENGIEQIRVRGLPEINTDSMGRKWISWVDTPQTTLKEMDVKDKFVFVGVTAAGVMPQLATPKGLLEPHKIQAALAESILIESPQIPDYRLFVELLLLCTSVLLVAFVVSYFGLTWGIALAGTAMSGVAYLGYYFISIGYLIDVTWSLISMFVIAAQQFYLNFRTQFKLRQQIKKQFGTYLSPDMVAMLQKNPELLKLGGERKEMTFLFTDIMGFTPVSEVFKNNDDPEGLVELINTYLDKMTKIILANGGTIDKYMGDCIMAFWNAPLPCKNHAELAIKSAIEIEQATVELNKQFKEQGLDLPPINVGTGVNSGICIVGNMGSETRFDYSVVGDAVNLSARLEATAGRNDYKQWKIIISEYTKELAGDVFTYEKIDSIMVKGKSEPITIYFPQNKAKSS
;
A
#
# COMPACT_ATOMS: atom_id res chain seq x y z
N MET A 1 -11.72 5.14 -8.50
CA MET A 1 -11.56 6.58 -8.27
C MET A 1 -12.56 7.21 -7.28
N LYS A 2 -13.89 6.96 -7.34
CA LYS A 2 -14.88 7.62 -6.43
C LYS A 2 -14.56 7.48 -4.92
N TRP A 3 -13.98 6.39 -4.48
CA TRP A 3 -13.64 6.13 -3.07
C TRP A 3 -12.24 6.58 -2.66
N SER A 4 -11.36 6.92 -3.62
CA SER A 4 -10.00 7.38 -3.33
C SER A 4 -9.96 8.83 -2.85
N ILE A 5 -10.89 9.67 -3.31
CA ILE A 5 -10.94 11.09 -2.92
C ILE A 5 -11.27 11.26 -1.42
N PRO A 6 -12.31 10.61 -0.86
CA PRO A 6 -12.57 10.68 0.58
C PRO A 6 -11.41 10.14 1.43
N LEU A 7 -10.76 9.05 0.97
CA LEU A 7 -9.61 8.50 1.68
C LEU A 7 -8.40 9.43 1.60
N LEU A 8 -8.14 10.07 0.46
CA LEU A 8 -7.09 11.08 0.34
C LEU A 8 -7.34 12.24 1.31
N ALA A 9 -8.57 12.73 1.41
CA ALA A 9 -8.91 13.79 2.38
C ALA A 9 -8.58 13.37 3.82
N LEU A 10 -8.84 12.09 4.19
CA LEU A 10 -8.48 11.56 5.50
C LEU A 10 -6.95 11.48 5.70
N LEU A 11 -6.20 11.10 4.66
CA LEU A 11 -4.74 10.96 4.71
C LEU A 11 -4.00 12.32 4.79
N ILE A 12 -4.65 13.41 4.40
CA ILE A 12 -4.11 14.78 4.54
C ILE A 12 -4.14 15.25 6.01
N VAL A 13 -5.12 14.82 6.80
CA VAL A 13 -5.34 15.29 8.17
C VAL A 13 -4.10 15.16 9.07
N PRO A 14 -3.36 14.04 9.12
CA PRO A 14 -2.18 13.92 9.97
C PRO A 14 -1.07 14.94 9.66
N LEU A 15 -0.92 15.36 8.41
CA LEU A 15 0.06 16.38 8.02
C LEU A 15 -0.34 17.78 8.51
N LEU A 16 -1.65 18.10 8.49
CA LEU A 16 -2.15 19.42 8.89
C LEU A 16 -2.18 19.63 10.41
N PHE A 17 -2.36 18.55 11.19
CA PHE A 17 -2.56 18.63 12.64
C PHE A 17 -1.33 18.17 13.47
N ASN A 18 -0.13 18.14 12.88
CA ASN A 18 1.13 17.77 13.56
C ASN A 18 0.99 16.48 14.38
N PHE A 19 0.52 15.42 13.75
CA PHE A 19 0.30 14.13 14.40
C PHE A 19 1.63 13.54 14.91
N VAL A 20 1.79 13.45 16.25
CA VAL A 20 3.05 13.07 16.91
C VAL A 20 3.69 11.79 16.36
N PRO A 21 2.97 10.66 16.12
CA PRO A 21 3.58 9.48 15.53
C PRO A 21 4.18 9.71 14.14
N LEU A 22 3.57 10.60 13.35
CA LEU A 22 4.08 10.96 12.03
C LEU A 22 5.36 11.79 12.15
N GLU A 23 5.40 12.74 13.10
CA GLU A 23 6.62 13.54 13.37
C GLU A 23 7.77 12.65 13.84
N ILE A 24 7.53 11.68 14.72
CA ILE A 24 8.54 10.70 15.16
C ILE A 24 9.06 9.89 13.95
N LEU A 25 8.16 9.43 13.08
CA LEU A 25 8.53 8.66 11.89
C LEU A 25 9.41 9.51 10.95
N ARG A 26 9.03 10.76 10.72
CA ARG A 26 9.78 11.74 9.94
C ARG A 26 11.20 11.95 10.50
N LEU A 27 11.31 12.23 11.79
CA LEU A 27 12.60 12.46 12.45
C LEU A 27 13.52 11.24 12.33
N LYS A 28 12.98 10.03 12.53
CA LYS A 28 13.74 8.78 12.34
C LYS A 28 14.18 8.55 10.90
N THR A 29 13.36 8.94 9.93
CA THR A 29 13.73 8.88 8.51
C THR A 29 14.90 9.82 8.23
N PHE A 30 14.87 11.04 8.76
CA PHE A 30 15.98 11.97 8.62
C PHE A 30 17.27 11.44 9.27
N ASP A 31 17.19 10.92 10.49
CA ASP A 31 18.34 10.31 11.18
C ASP A 31 18.98 9.17 10.37
N ALA A 32 18.17 8.41 9.63
CA ALA A 32 18.65 7.27 8.86
C ALA A 32 19.33 7.66 7.53
N PHE A 33 18.95 8.79 6.95
CA PHE A 33 19.41 9.18 5.59
C PHE A 33 20.26 10.44 5.55
N VAL A 34 20.35 11.23 6.63
CA VAL A 34 21.25 12.36 6.70
C VAL A 34 22.69 11.84 6.80
N GLU A 35 23.50 12.21 5.84
CA GLU A 35 24.92 11.85 5.82
C GLU A 35 25.70 12.62 6.89
N THR A 36 26.72 11.99 7.45
CA THR A 36 27.65 12.62 8.39
C THR A 36 28.78 13.27 7.57
N PRO A 37 28.89 14.60 7.54
CA PRO A 37 29.95 15.26 6.80
C PRO A 37 31.30 15.14 7.51
N GLU A 38 32.39 15.46 6.81
CA GLU A 38 33.72 15.55 7.39
C GLU A 38 33.83 16.76 8.34
N PRO A 39 34.63 16.66 9.43
CA PRO A 39 34.83 17.77 10.36
C PRO A 39 35.55 18.96 9.70
N SER A 40 35.24 20.17 10.13
CA SER A 40 35.85 21.40 9.64
C SER A 40 37.38 21.49 9.87
N GLY A 41 37.87 20.71 10.83
CA GLY A 41 39.26 20.72 11.24
C GLY A 41 39.65 21.84 12.21
N HIS A 42 38.70 22.72 12.59
CA HIS A 42 38.93 23.84 13.50
C HIS A 42 38.76 23.51 14.99
N PHE A 43 38.11 22.39 15.29
CA PHE A 43 37.74 22.01 16.66
C PHE A 43 38.35 20.69 17.08
N VAL A 44 38.54 20.55 18.42
CA VAL A 44 38.88 19.30 19.06
C VAL A 44 38.16 19.21 20.41
N ILE A 45 37.81 18.01 20.79
CA ILE A 45 37.14 17.71 22.06
C ILE A 45 38.17 17.17 23.05
N LEU A 46 38.35 17.84 24.16
CA LEU A 46 39.16 17.34 25.28
C LEU A 46 38.26 16.66 26.31
N ASN A 47 38.48 15.39 26.52
CA ASN A 47 37.77 14.58 27.50
C ASN A 47 38.59 14.50 28.80
N ILE A 48 38.06 15.02 29.89
CA ILE A 48 38.56 14.72 31.25
C ILE A 48 37.98 13.35 31.63
N THR A 49 38.82 12.35 31.66
CA THR A 49 38.44 10.93 31.81
C THR A 49 38.33 10.51 33.28
N GLU A 50 37.83 9.30 33.52
CA GLU A 50 37.80 8.67 34.84
C GLU A 50 39.21 8.53 35.45
N GLU A 51 40.22 8.22 34.62
CA GLU A 51 41.64 8.13 35.06
C GLU A 51 42.16 9.48 35.52
N ASP A 52 41.86 10.56 34.77
CA ASP A 52 42.27 11.91 35.15
C ASP A 52 41.64 12.34 36.48
N VAL A 53 40.37 11.98 36.72
CA VAL A 53 39.66 12.25 37.97
C VAL A 53 40.31 11.50 39.15
N GLN A 54 40.69 10.23 38.94
CA GLN A 54 41.36 9.43 39.97
C GLN A 54 42.78 9.97 40.27
N GLU A 55 43.55 10.31 39.24
CA GLU A 55 44.93 10.88 39.41
C GLU A 55 44.91 12.21 40.18
N LYS A 56 43.87 13.03 39.99
CA LYS A 56 43.70 14.33 40.66
C LYS A 56 42.98 14.23 42.02
N GLY A 57 42.67 13.03 42.49
CA GLY A 57 42.04 12.79 43.79
C GLY A 57 40.54 13.07 43.88
N GLY A 58 39.86 13.14 42.76
CA GLY A 58 38.41 13.30 42.67
C GLY A 58 37.94 14.56 41.91
N TYR A 59 36.67 14.65 41.68
CA TYR A 59 36.02 15.79 40.99
C TYR A 59 35.06 16.50 41.98
N PRO A 60 34.91 17.84 41.99
CA PRO A 60 35.51 18.81 41.04
C PRO A 60 36.98 19.11 41.35
N PHE A 61 37.74 19.37 40.27
CA PHE A 61 39.14 19.77 40.39
C PHE A 61 39.28 21.15 41.08
N PRO A 62 40.35 21.38 41.89
CA PRO A 62 40.73 22.72 42.30
C PRO A 62 40.92 23.67 41.13
N ARG A 63 40.54 24.94 41.29
CA ARG A 63 40.68 25.94 40.20
C ARG A 63 42.14 26.14 39.76
N GLN A 64 43.11 25.92 40.63
CA GLN A 64 44.54 25.93 40.31
C GLN A 64 44.89 24.84 39.29
N ASP A 65 44.34 23.63 39.42
CA ASP A 65 44.53 22.56 38.45
C ASP A 65 43.89 22.91 37.09
N LEU A 66 42.70 23.53 37.11
CA LEU A 66 42.04 23.99 35.88
C LEU A 66 42.82 25.12 35.19
N ALA A 67 43.43 26.04 36.00
CA ALA A 67 44.32 27.08 35.49
C ALA A 67 45.56 26.48 34.81
N GLN A 68 46.14 25.44 35.40
CA GLN A 68 47.28 24.74 34.82
C GLN A 68 46.88 24.03 33.49
N ILE A 69 45.73 23.33 33.46
CA ILE A 69 45.22 22.70 32.24
C ILE A 69 45.00 23.75 31.14
N GLN A 70 44.44 24.92 31.47
CA GLN A 70 44.26 26.02 30.52
C GLN A 70 45.62 26.46 29.91
N ILE A 71 46.62 26.66 30.76
CA ILE A 71 47.97 27.06 30.34
C ILE A 71 48.63 25.96 29.47
N ASP A 72 48.50 24.71 29.89
CA ASP A 72 49.07 23.58 29.13
C ASP A 72 48.43 23.43 27.75
N LEU A 73 47.11 23.63 27.62
CA LEU A 73 46.44 23.66 26.32
C LEU A 73 46.99 24.77 25.41
N LEU A 74 47.18 25.97 25.96
CA LEU A 74 47.74 27.09 25.21
C LEU A 74 49.19 26.84 24.82
N ASN A 75 50.01 26.26 25.67
CA ASN A 75 51.38 25.88 25.38
C ASN A 75 51.47 24.81 24.29
N ASN A 76 50.45 23.94 24.16
CA ASN A 76 50.33 22.96 23.08
C ASN A 76 49.68 23.53 21.82
N GLY A 77 49.44 24.85 21.75
CA GLY A 77 49.03 25.58 20.56
C GLY A 77 47.53 25.68 20.36
N ALA A 78 46.70 25.50 21.40
CA ALA A 78 45.26 25.79 21.32
C ALA A 78 45.03 27.28 21.04
N ILE A 79 44.11 27.61 20.14
CA ILE A 79 43.76 29.00 19.79
C ILE A 79 42.71 29.60 20.74
N GLY A 80 42.05 28.79 21.51
CA GLY A 80 41.04 29.15 22.52
C GLY A 80 40.48 27.93 23.17
N VAL A 81 39.81 28.11 24.32
CA VAL A 81 39.28 27.02 25.13
C VAL A 81 37.86 27.31 25.60
N GLY A 82 36.99 26.37 25.34
CA GLY A 82 35.59 26.38 25.78
C GLY A 82 35.35 25.35 26.89
N TRP A 83 35.16 25.80 28.10
CA TRP A 83 34.85 24.94 29.25
C TRP A 83 33.34 24.69 29.30
N VAL A 84 32.91 23.52 28.87
CA VAL A 84 31.49 23.11 28.99
C VAL A 84 31.26 22.57 30.40
N ILE A 85 31.71 23.35 31.38
CA ILE A 85 31.63 23.12 32.80
C ILE A 85 31.13 24.41 33.46
N LEU A 86 30.26 24.28 34.44
CA LEU A 86 29.72 25.40 35.19
C LEU A 86 30.48 25.62 36.51
N PHE A 87 30.73 26.87 36.84
CA PHE A 87 31.43 27.30 38.04
C PHE A 87 30.59 28.28 38.88
N PRO A 88 29.51 27.80 39.53
CA PRO A 88 28.53 28.67 40.18
C PRO A 88 28.93 29.10 41.60
N GLN A 89 29.99 28.55 42.17
CA GLN A 89 30.46 28.81 43.51
C GLN A 89 31.97 29.03 43.53
N GLU A 90 32.44 29.83 44.51
CA GLU A 90 33.86 30.04 44.73
C GLU A 90 34.58 28.72 45.05
N ASP A 91 35.85 28.66 44.65
CA ASP A 91 36.67 27.49 44.91
C ASP A 91 37.03 27.39 46.40
N ARG A 92 36.69 26.26 47.00
CA ARG A 92 37.05 25.97 48.40
C ARG A 92 38.56 25.99 48.67
N PHE A 93 39.39 25.91 47.64
CA PHE A 93 40.84 25.93 47.70
C PHE A 93 41.42 27.31 47.31
N GLY A 94 40.62 28.29 46.94
CA GLY A 94 41.02 29.68 46.69
C GLY A 94 41.68 29.93 45.33
N GLY A 95 41.54 29.03 44.36
CA GLY A 95 42.20 29.13 43.03
C GLY A 95 41.43 29.94 41.96
N ASP A 96 40.33 30.60 42.28
CA ASP A 96 39.50 31.32 41.30
C ASP A 96 40.25 32.41 40.56
N LYS A 97 41.10 33.18 41.26
CA LYS A 97 41.94 34.22 40.66
C LYS A 97 42.97 33.67 39.68
N ASP A 98 43.58 32.53 40.00
CA ASP A 98 44.57 31.89 39.13
C ASP A 98 43.89 31.41 37.86
N PHE A 99 42.70 30.79 37.98
CA PHE A 99 41.91 30.33 36.83
C PHE A 99 41.39 31.51 36.01
N SER A 100 40.84 32.55 36.62
CA SER A 100 40.43 33.79 35.94
C SER A 100 41.59 34.39 35.13
N THR A 101 42.81 34.44 35.72
CA THR A 101 43.99 34.92 35.02
C THR A 101 44.34 34.03 33.84
N ALA A 102 44.32 32.71 33.99
CA ALA A 102 44.59 31.77 32.89
C ALA A 102 43.58 31.89 31.76
N LEU A 103 42.29 32.07 32.08
CA LEU A 103 41.23 32.28 31.08
C LEU A 103 41.44 33.55 30.24
N SER A 104 42.06 34.61 30.80
CA SER A 104 42.29 35.87 30.12
C SER A 104 43.39 35.81 29.02
N TYR A 105 44.20 34.74 28.99
CA TYR A 105 45.30 34.60 28.04
C TYR A 105 44.85 34.19 26.61
N SER A 106 43.64 33.76 26.43
CA SER A 106 43.10 33.38 25.14
C SER A 106 41.56 33.58 25.10
N PRO A 107 40.95 33.52 23.89
CA PRO A 107 39.50 33.40 23.78
C PRO A 107 38.99 32.24 24.61
N SER A 108 38.30 32.56 25.71
CA SER A 108 37.78 31.54 26.67
C SER A 108 36.28 31.72 26.85
N ILE A 109 35.54 30.60 26.84
CA ILE A 109 34.09 30.57 27.00
C ILE A 109 33.71 29.60 28.13
N LEU A 110 32.80 30.00 29.01
CA LEU A 110 32.25 29.17 30.08
C LEU A 110 30.80 28.78 29.81
N ALA A 111 30.43 27.57 30.19
CA ALA A 111 29.08 27.08 30.07
C ALA A 111 28.11 27.75 31.07
N MET A 112 26.89 27.92 30.62
CA MET A 112 25.79 28.50 31.38
C MET A 112 24.50 27.74 31.05
N PRO A 113 24.10 26.78 31.90
CA PRO A 113 22.86 26.05 31.69
C PRO A 113 21.64 26.89 32.01
N GLU A 114 20.55 26.64 31.25
CA GLU A 114 19.24 27.18 31.56
C GLU A 114 18.74 26.60 32.89
N PHE A 115 18.19 27.46 33.75
CA PHE A 115 17.72 27.09 35.07
C PHE A 115 16.46 27.89 35.42
N ASN A 116 15.41 27.20 35.87
CA ASN A 116 14.16 27.82 36.28
C ASN A 116 14.40 28.80 37.44
N ASN A 117 13.95 30.03 37.24
CA ASN A 117 14.18 31.14 38.21
C ASN A 117 15.65 31.52 38.39
N GLY A 118 16.51 31.23 37.39
CA GLY A 118 17.88 31.74 37.36
C GLY A 118 17.94 33.22 37.01
N ASP A 119 19.12 33.79 37.11
CA ASP A 119 19.36 35.18 36.72
C ASP A 119 19.54 35.30 35.20
N TYR A 120 19.30 36.49 34.65
CA TYR A 120 19.59 36.75 33.23
C TYR A 120 21.00 37.29 33.08
N PRO A 121 21.82 36.70 32.21
CA PRO A 121 23.17 37.19 31.96
C PRO A 121 23.13 38.48 31.16
N LYS A 122 24.25 39.19 31.08
CA LYS A 122 24.43 40.34 30.20
C LYS A 122 24.14 39.94 28.75
N THR A 123 23.20 40.63 28.11
CA THR A 123 22.80 40.34 26.74
C THR A 123 23.77 40.89 25.70
N HIS A 124 23.81 40.26 24.56
CA HIS A 124 24.62 40.72 23.41
C HIS A 124 23.89 41.77 22.57
N GLY A 125 24.62 42.64 21.92
CA GLY A 125 24.07 43.49 20.88
C GLY A 125 23.45 42.66 19.74
N THR A 126 22.18 42.90 19.44
CA THR A 126 21.47 42.22 18.36
C THR A 126 20.82 43.23 17.43
N VAL A 127 20.84 42.94 16.14
CA VAL A 127 20.15 43.73 15.10
C VAL A 127 19.10 42.82 14.47
N ILE A 128 17.82 43.17 14.61
CA ILE A 128 16.72 42.41 14.01
C ILE A 128 16.39 43.04 12.64
N LEU A 129 16.36 42.21 11.61
CA LEU A 129 16.02 42.56 10.24
C LEU A 129 14.73 41.85 9.84
N GLY A 130 13.62 42.54 9.90
CA GLY A 130 12.28 42.01 9.60
C GLY A 130 11.25 42.31 10.71
N PRO A 131 10.11 41.62 10.72
CA PRO A 131 9.08 41.80 11.73
C PRO A 131 9.52 41.28 13.10
N ASP A 132 8.96 41.83 14.16
CA ASP A 132 9.17 41.31 15.53
C ASP A 132 8.57 39.89 15.64
N VAL A 133 9.32 39.00 16.23
CA VAL A 133 8.94 37.59 16.44
C VAL A 133 8.76 37.30 17.90
N VAL A 134 7.67 36.66 18.26
CA VAL A 134 7.42 36.22 19.64
C VAL A 134 7.88 34.77 19.76
N LEU A 135 9.02 34.55 20.43
CA LEU A 135 9.55 33.23 20.75
C LEU A 135 9.37 32.91 22.24
N PRO A 136 9.39 31.64 22.62
CA PRO A 136 9.50 31.24 24.01
C PRO A 136 10.76 31.86 24.64
N LYS A 137 10.57 32.57 25.76
CA LYS A 137 11.70 33.17 26.49
C LYS A 137 12.33 32.15 27.42
N ALA A 138 13.66 32.19 27.52
CA ALA A 138 14.40 31.42 28.53
C ALA A 138 13.92 31.78 29.93
N THR A 139 13.87 30.80 30.80
CA THR A 139 13.37 30.96 32.18
C THR A 139 14.40 31.55 33.15
N GLY A 140 15.65 31.63 32.74
CA GLY A 140 16.81 32.11 33.46
C GLY A 140 18.01 31.19 33.27
N PHE A 141 19.15 31.58 33.81
CA PHE A 141 20.41 30.83 33.67
C PHE A 141 21.16 30.74 34.97
N LEU A 142 21.83 29.63 35.17
CA LEU A 142 22.79 29.51 36.28
C LEU A 142 24.16 30.01 35.80
N GLN A 143 24.60 31.11 36.38
CA GLN A 143 25.81 31.83 35.94
C GLN A 143 27.04 31.37 36.69
N ASN A 144 28.22 31.60 36.10
CA ASN A 144 29.50 31.42 36.73
C ASN A 144 29.76 32.55 37.75
N ILE A 145 30.72 32.40 38.68
CA ILE A 145 31.07 33.45 39.64
C ILE A 145 31.56 34.73 38.92
N PRO A 146 31.33 35.92 39.50
CA PRO A 146 31.70 37.19 38.85
C PRO A 146 33.17 37.32 38.46
N GLU A 147 34.07 36.72 39.24
CA GLU A 147 35.50 36.73 38.96
C GLU A 147 35.85 36.05 37.65
N LEU A 148 35.24 34.90 37.33
CA LEU A 148 35.44 34.17 36.08
C LEU A 148 34.72 34.85 34.91
N GLN A 149 33.54 35.43 35.14
CA GLN A 149 32.79 36.19 34.12
C GLN A 149 33.59 37.41 33.59
N SER A 150 34.47 37.97 34.40
CA SER A 150 35.30 39.12 34.01
C SER A 150 36.37 38.75 32.98
N SER A 151 36.76 37.48 32.89
CA SER A 151 37.89 36.97 32.10
C SER A 151 37.51 36.04 30.97
N ALA A 152 36.25 35.60 30.93
CA ALA A 152 35.74 34.71 29.88
C ALA A 152 34.30 35.07 29.47
N ALA A 153 33.98 34.88 28.22
CA ALA A 153 32.58 34.98 27.76
C ALA A 153 31.74 33.80 28.31
N GLN A 154 30.42 33.94 28.28
CA GLN A 154 29.50 32.88 28.70
C GLN A 154 28.56 32.49 27.57
N GLY A 155 28.30 31.21 27.42
CA GLY A 155 27.36 30.68 26.43
C GLY A 155 26.38 29.66 26.97
N ALA A 156 25.13 29.73 26.52
CA ALA A 156 24.08 28.84 26.95
C ALA A 156 24.28 27.40 26.42
N VAL A 157 24.10 26.41 27.28
CA VAL A 157 24.22 24.98 26.90
C VAL A 157 22.89 24.26 26.91
N SER A 158 21.80 25.01 26.68
CA SER A 158 20.45 24.46 26.59
C SER A 158 20.32 23.50 25.41
N ALA A 159 19.74 22.34 25.65
CA ALA A 159 19.55 21.31 24.63
C ALA A 159 18.10 20.79 24.65
N PRO A 160 17.16 21.54 24.06
CA PRO A 160 15.77 21.10 23.96
C PRO A 160 15.68 19.81 23.15
N VAL A 161 14.83 18.90 23.60
CA VAL A 161 14.58 17.63 22.94
C VAL A 161 13.41 17.73 21.97
N ASP A 162 13.45 16.92 20.92
CA ASP A 162 12.31 16.71 20.02
C ASP A 162 11.23 15.82 20.67
N VAL A 163 10.12 15.59 19.95
CA VAL A 163 8.95 14.84 20.46
C VAL A 163 9.23 13.38 20.86
N ASP A 164 10.36 12.84 20.45
CA ASP A 164 10.84 11.48 20.80
C ASP A 164 11.95 11.48 21.85
N ASN A 165 12.16 12.62 22.55
CA ASN A 165 13.17 12.85 23.57
C ASN A 165 14.63 12.78 23.08
N LEU A 166 14.88 12.95 21.78
CA LEU A 166 16.23 13.07 21.24
C LEU A 166 16.59 14.53 20.94
N VAL A 167 17.85 14.88 21.18
CA VAL A 167 18.42 16.17 20.79
C VAL A 167 18.86 16.10 19.33
N ARG A 168 18.30 16.95 18.46
CA ARG A 168 18.70 17.09 17.03
C ARG A 168 18.95 18.52 16.63
N ARG A 169 18.33 19.44 17.33
CA ARG A 169 18.34 20.88 17.00
C ARG A 169 18.63 21.69 18.24
N LEU A 170 19.52 22.63 18.13
CA LEU A 170 19.84 23.53 19.23
C LEU A 170 19.56 24.98 18.84
N PRO A 171 19.01 25.79 19.76
CA PRO A 171 18.85 27.22 19.54
C PRO A 171 20.24 27.86 19.44
N LEU A 172 20.45 28.71 18.43
CA LEU A 172 21.68 29.48 18.31
C LEU A 172 21.67 30.72 19.21
N LEU A 173 20.50 31.30 19.37
CA LEU A 173 20.22 32.41 20.27
C LEU A 173 18.94 32.13 21.04
N GLN A 174 18.90 32.50 22.31
CA GLN A 174 17.72 32.39 23.16
C GLN A 174 17.23 33.78 23.57
N GLN A 175 15.94 34.02 23.43
CA GLN A 175 15.33 35.28 23.84
C GLN A 175 15.16 35.31 25.36
N THR A 176 15.55 36.43 26.01
CA THR A 176 15.33 36.73 27.41
C THR A 176 14.46 38.00 27.51
N PRO A 177 13.96 38.37 28.72
CA PRO A 177 13.29 39.66 28.89
C PRO A 177 14.14 40.87 28.51
N ASP A 178 15.46 40.80 28.69
CA ASP A 178 16.41 41.89 28.53
C ASP A 178 17.14 41.87 27.15
N GLY A 179 16.90 40.86 26.31
CA GLY A 179 17.57 40.76 25.02
C GLY A 179 17.84 39.32 24.60
N TRP A 180 18.97 39.06 23.97
CA TRP A 180 19.34 37.76 23.42
C TRP A 180 20.62 37.22 24.04
N VAL A 181 20.62 35.93 24.34
CA VAL A 181 21.74 35.16 24.86
C VAL A 181 22.17 34.12 23.85
N ALA A 182 23.45 34.03 23.55
CA ALA A 182 24.00 33.09 22.59
C ALA A 182 24.14 31.69 23.19
N ALA A 183 23.92 30.65 22.34
CA ALA A 183 24.38 29.30 22.66
C ALA A 183 25.89 29.26 22.77
N PHE A 184 26.42 28.32 23.55
CA PHE A 184 27.85 28.16 23.80
C PHE A 184 28.68 28.08 22.48
N ALA A 185 28.28 27.21 21.56
CA ALA A 185 28.94 27.08 20.26
C ALA A 185 28.89 28.37 19.44
N THR A 186 27.77 29.09 19.48
CA THR A 186 27.59 30.36 18.75
C THR A 186 28.49 31.45 19.32
N GLU A 187 28.62 31.50 20.66
CA GLU A 187 29.52 32.43 21.35
C GLU A 187 31.00 32.11 21.07
N VAL A 188 31.37 30.82 21.04
CA VAL A 188 32.71 30.37 20.60
C VAL A 188 33.06 30.96 19.23
N LEU A 189 32.19 30.75 18.25
CA LEU A 189 32.45 31.21 16.88
C LEU A 189 32.49 32.74 16.78
N LYS A 190 31.56 33.45 17.46
CA LYS A 190 31.56 34.91 17.49
C LYS A 190 32.87 35.46 18.10
N THR A 191 33.36 34.84 19.16
CA THR A 191 34.60 35.24 19.85
C THR A 191 35.84 35.00 18.97
N LEU A 192 35.87 33.88 18.27
CA LEU A 192 36.98 33.56 17.34
C LEU A 192 37.08 34.51 16.14
N VAL A 193 35.99 35.09 15.66
CA VAL A 193 35.99 36.06 14.55
C VAL A 193 35.97 37.52 15.04
N ASP A 194 36.12 37.76 16.35
CA ASP A 194 36.09 39.07 16.97
C ASP A 194 34.85 39.92 16.56
N ALA A 195 33.70 39.27 16.54
CA ALA A 195 32.43 39.93 16.21
C ALA A 195 31.75 40.49 17.47
N SER A 196 31.15 41.66 17.35
CA SER A 196 30.51 42.35 18.50
C SER A 196 29.00 42.09 18.59
N THR A 197 28.34 41.76 17.48
CA THR A 197 26.88 41.71 17.39
C THR A 197 26.39 40.52 16.55
N TYR A 198 25.13 40.14 16.85
CA TYR A 198 24.36 39.18 16.03
C TYR A 198 23.36 39.94 15.16
N GLN A 199 23.16 39.49 13.94
CA GLN A 199 22.06 39.90 13.08
C GLN A 199 21.06 38.76 12.99
N ILE A 200 19.80 39.05 13.28
CA ILE A 200 18.71 38.09 13.24
C ILE A 200 17.77 38.52 12.11
N LYS A 201 17.67 37.71 11.06
CA LYS A 201 16.69 37.91 10.00
C LYS A 201 15.41 37.14 10.34
N THR A 202 14.28 37.84 10.32
CA THR A 202 12.95 37.29 10.66
C THR A 202 11.98 37.44 9.49
N ASN A 203 11.01 36.54 9.46
CA ASN A 203 9.85 36.60 8.57
C ASN A 203 8.55 36.38 9.39
N GLU A 204 7.39 36.29 8.72
CA GLU A 204 6.10 36.10 9.39
C GLU A 204 6.01 34.77 10.19
N ASN A 205 6.85 33.78 9.87
CA ASN A 205 6.85 32.47 10.49
C ASN A 205 7.84 32.35 11.67
N GLY A 206 8.77 33.29 11.82
CA GLY A 206 9.78 33.24 12.86
C GLY A 206 11.17 33.70 12.42
N ILE A 207 12.22 33.11 12.99
CA ILE A 207 13.62 33.37 12.59
C ILE A 207 13.91 32.59 11.30
N GLU A 208 14.47 33.28 10.32
CA GLU A 208 14.92 32.70 9.06
C GLU A 208 16.42 32.39 9.07
N GLN A 209 17.21 33.37 9.51
CA GLN A 209 18.67 33.30 9.47
C GLN A 209 19.27 34.04 10.66
N ILE A 210 20.42 33.56 11.09
CA ILE A 210 21.29 34.28 12.04
C ILE A 210 22.62 34.52 11.34
N ARG A 211 23.16 35.74 11.47
CA ARG A 211 24.42 36.14 10.88
C ARG A 211 25.34 36.70 11.93
N VAL A 212 26.57 36.26 11.90
CA VAL A 212 27.71 36.81 12.65
C VAL A 212 28.71 37.32 11.63
N ARG A 213 29.24 38.53 11.83
CA ARG A 213 30.23 39.11 10.91
C ARG A 213 31.46 38.21 10.86
N GLY A 214 31.88 37.79 9.65
CA GLY A 214 33.02 36.88 9.45
C GLY A 214 32.65 35.41 9.35
N LEU A 215 31.38 35.04 9.59
CA LEU A 215 30.88 33.69 9.39
C LEU A 215 29.91 33.61 8.20
N PRO A 216 29.66 32.41 7.65
CA PRO A 216 28.60 32.18 6.68
C PRO A 216 27.23 32.55 7.25
N GLU A 217 26.25 32.74 6.39
CA GLU A 217 24.84 32.88 6.81
C GLU A 217 24.32 31.56 7.36
N ILE A 218 23.75 31.60 8.57
CA ILE A 218 23.32 30.42 9.29
C ILE A 218 21.80 30.30 9.17
N ASN A 219 21.33 29.38 8.32
CA ASN A 219 19.91 29.06 8.20
C ASN A 219 19.43 28.30 9.45
N THR A 220 18.25 28.68 9.95
CA THR A 220 17.63 28.08 11.13
C THR A 220 16.21 27.65 10.83
N ASP A 221 15.61 26.88 11.73
CA ASP A 221 14.15 26.75 11.74
C ASP A 221 13.50 28.02 12.32
N SER A 222 12.17 28.12 12.21
CA SER A 222 11.41 29.30 12.69
C SER A 222 11.60 29.65 14.17
N MET A 223 12.13 28.72 14.95
CA MET A 223 12.49 28.92 16.36
C MET A 223 13.95 29.35 16.57
N GLY A 224 14.70 29.58 15.51
CA GLY A 224 16.12 29.93 15.58
C GLY A 224 17.02 28.76 15.95
N ARG A 225 16.58 27.52 15.72
CA ARG A 225 17.36 26.30 16.03
C ARG A 225 18.07 25.81 14.77
N LYS A 226 19.30 25.34 14.96
CA LYS A 226 20.10 24.71 13.93
C LYS A 226 20.03 23.20 14.04
N TRP A 227 19.86 22.50 12.92
CA TRP A 227 20.00 21.04 12.88
C TRP A 227 21.46 20.66 13.07
N ILE A 228 21.73 19.68 13.92
CA ILE A 228 23.08 19.22 14.19
C ILE A 228 23.49 18.17 13.16
N SER A 229 24.59 18.41 12.48
CA SER A 229 25.32 17.39 11.73
C SER A 229 26.26 16.68 12.68
N TRP A 230 25.97 15.44 13.01
CA TRP A 230 26.71 14.66 14.02
C TRP A 230 28.07 14.23 13.47
N VAL A 231 28.98 15.21 13.37
CA VAL A 231 30.33 15.07 12.83
C VAL A 231 31.21 14.36 13.85
N ASP A 232 32.12 13.52 13.37
CA ASP A 232 33.14 12.87 14.22
C ASP A 232 34.29 13.84 14.49
N THR A 233 34.03 14.87 15.32
CA THR A 233 35.05 15.83 15.75
C THR A 233 36.18 15.11 16.48
N PRO A 234 37.48 15.38 16.13
CA PRO A 234 38.62 14.75 16.78
C PRO A 234 38.57 14.90 18.31
N GLN A 235 38.94 13.84 19.01
CA GLN A 235 38.95 13.82 20.45
C GLN A 235 40.36 13.58 21.01
N THR A 236 40.68 14.20 22.15
CA THR A 236 41.94 14.04 22.86
C THR A 236 41.70 13.95 24.36
N THR A 237 42.74 13.65 25.11
CA THR A 237 42.73 13.54 26.58
C THR A 237 43.78 14.47 27.20
N LEU A 238 43.79 14.64 28.54
CA LEU A 238 44.79 15.45 29.22
C LEU A 238 46.22 14.90 29.06
N LYS A 239 46.38 13.63 28.71
CA LYS A 239 47.69 12.99 28.49
C LYS A 239 48.22 13.24 27.09
N GLU A 240 47.36 13.34 26.09
CA GLU A 240 47.76 13.47 24.67
C GLU A 240 47.87 14.92 24.23
N MET A 241 46.87 15.74 24.61
CA MET A 241 46.75 17.18 24.29
C MET A 241 47.06 17.55 22.80
N ASP A 242 46.52 16.78 21.85
CA ASP A 242 46.65 17.13 20.43
C ASP A 242 45.63 18.23 20.04
N VAL A 243 46.03 19.48 20.30
CA VAL A 243 45.16 20.66 20.21
C VAL A 243 45.70 21.77 19.33
N LYS A 244 46.80 21.54 18.61
CA LYS A 244 47.53 22.57 17.87
C LYS A 244 46.62 23.20 16.80
N ASP A 245 46.60 24.54 16.78
CA ASP A 245 45.84 25.37 15.85
C ASP A 245 44.29 25.12 15.88
N LYS A 246 43.78 24.56 17.01
CA LYS A 246 42.36 24.24 17.17
C LYS A 246 41.76 24.94 18.37
N PHE A 247 40.42 25.18 18.31
CA PHE A 247 39.65 25.55 19.47
C PHE A 247 39.24 24.28 20.25
N VAL A 248 39.40 24.27 21.56
CA VAL A 248 39.24 23.08 22.40
C VAL A 248 37.92 23.14 23.18
N PHE A 249 37.06 22.16 22.99
CA PHE A 249 35.87 21.96 23.83
C PHE A 249 36.20 21.02 24.98
N VAL A 250 36.26 21.55 26.17
CA VAL A 250 36.62 20.79 27.39
C VAL A 250 35.35 20.32 28.10
N GLY A 251 35.29 19.03 28.43
CA GLY A 251 34.22 18.46 29.25
C GLY A 251 34.66 17.20 30.00
N VAL A 252 33.83 16.73 30.90
CA VAL A 252 34.10 15.57 31.75
C VAL A 252 33.33 14.36 31.24
N THR A 253 34.03 13.27 31.02
CA THR A 253 33.42 11.98 30.62
C THR A 253 33.44 10.95 31.74
N ALA A 254 34.04 11.30 32.90
CA ALA A 254 33.99 10.45 34.09
C ALA A 254 32.53 10.16 34.51
N ALA A 255 32.28 8.90 34.92
CA ALA A 255 30.94 8.41 35.21
C ALA A 255 30.25 9.18 36.33
N GLY A 256 29.01 9.61 36.13
CA GLY A 256 28.20 10.29 37.12
C GLY A 256 28.53 11.78 37.37
N VAL A 257 29.48 12.36 36.62
CA VAL A 257 29.86 13.77 36.75
C VAL A 257 29.00 14.68 35.89
N MET A 258 28.83 14.35 34.63
CA MET A 258 28.02 15.14 33.69
C MET A 258 26.82 14.35 33.23
N PRO A 259 25.66 15.01 33.05
CA PRO A 259 24.49 14.36 32.46
C PRO A 259 24.76 14.03 30.98
N GLN A 260 24.39 12.83 30.55
CA GLN A 260 24.38 12.46 29.15
C GLN A 260 23.01 12.74 28.55
N LEU A 261 22.98 13.25 27.34
CA LEU A 261 21.77 13.55 26.58
C LEU A 261 21.59 12.54 25.46
N ALA A 262 20.34 12.13 25.25
CA ALA A 262 19.99 11.21 24.17
C ALA A 262 20.02 11.93 22.82
N THR A 263 20.77 11.38 21.87
CA THR A 263 20.93 11.88 20.51
C THR A 263 20.75 10.75 19.48
N PRO A 264 20.63 11.01 18.20
CA PRO A 264 20.62 9.98 17.17
C PRO A 264 21.89 9.10 17.13
N LYS A 265 23.01 9.60 17.65
CA LYS A 265 24.29 8.87 17.77
C LYS A 265 24.48 8.16 19.12
N GLY A 266 23.47 8.16 19.96
CA GLY A 266 23.52 7.58 21.31
C GLY A 266 23.55 8.63 22.41
N LEU A 267 24.01 8.24 23.60
CA LEU A 267 24.16 9.15 24.74
C LEU A 267 25.46 9.94 24.60
N LEU A 268 25.37 11.26 24.60
CA LEU A 268 26.51 12.17 24.48
C LEU A 268 26.54 13.20 25.63
N GLU A 269 27.74 13.56 26.07
CA GLU A 269 27.96 14.62 27.04
C GLU A 269 27.79 16.00 26.39
N PRO A 270 27.42 17.05 27.14
CA PRO A 270 27.11 18.37 26.60
C PRO A 270 28.23 19.00 25.77
N HIS A 271 29.51 18.79 26.13
CA HIS A 271 30.65 19.36 25.37
C HIS A 271 30.76 18.77 23.97
N LYS A 272 30.46 17.48 23.77
CA LYS A 272 30.42 16.84 22.45
C LYS A 272 29.26 17.39 21.60
N ILE A 273 28.12 17.67 22.22
CA ILE A 273 26.96 18.26 21.54
C ILE A 273 27.25 19.69 21.11
N GLN A 274 27.94 20.49 21.96
CA GLN A 274 28.31 21.86 21.61
C GLN A 274 29.40 21.92 20.54
N ALA A 275 30.35 20.99 20.54
CA ALA A 275 31.31 20.85 19.46
C ALA A 275 30.62 20.49 18.12
N ALA A 276 29.69 19.55 18.14
CA ALA A 276 28.90 19.19 16.95
C ALA A 276 28.03 20.36 16.44
N LEU A 277 27.51 21.21 17.33
CA LEU A 277 26.81 22.44 16.93
C LEU A 277 27.77 23.45 16.26
N ALA A 278 28.96 23.64 16.83
CA ALA A 278 29.96 24.54 16.25
C ALA A 278 30.39 24.09 14.85
N GLU A 279 30.63 22.80 14.67
CA GLU A 279 30.87 22.19 13.35
C GLU A 279 29.70 22.45 12.38
N SER A 280 28.46 22.23 12.84
CA SER A 280 27.25 22.39 12.02
C SER A 280 27.00 23.84 11.58
N ILE A 281 27.62 24.82 12.20
CA ILE A 281 27.57 26.22 11.78
C ILE A 281 28.58 26.50 10.66
N LEU A 282 29.74 25.85 10.67
CA LEU A 282 30.82 26.07 9.70
C LEU A 282 30.66 25.23 8.42
N ILE A 283 30.06 24.06 8.57
CA ILE A 283 29.83 23.14 7.45
C ILE A 283 28.37 23.23 6.98
N GLU A 284 28.11 22.79 5.76
CA GLU A 284 26.74 22.65 5.28
C GLU A 284 26.01 21.60 6.12
N SER A 285 24.96 22.02 6.79
CA SER A 285 24.12 21.13 7.59
C SER A 285 22.70 21.16 7.07
N PRO A 286 21.96 20.05 7.24
CA PRO A 286 20.58 19.95 6.78
C PRO A 286 19.69 21.06 7.37
N GLN A 287 18.69 21.49 6.58
CA GLN A 287 17.75 22.51 6.98
C GLN A 287 16.30 22.06 6.70
N ILE A 288 15.39 22.51 7.53
CA ILE A 288 13.95 22.32 7.32
C ILE A 288 13.44 23.58 6.58
N PRO A 289 13.07 23.49 5.29
CA PRO A 289 12.61 24.66 4.55
C PRO A 289 11.21 25.08 5.02
N ASP A 290 10.93 26.38 5.03
CA ASP A 290 9.63 26.94 5.42
C ASP A 290 8.47 26.41 4.56
N TYR A 291 8.75 26.14 3.27
CA TYR A 291 7.77 25.59 2.33
C TYR A 291 7.60 24.05 2.44
N ARG A 292 8.21 23.39 3.43
CA ARG A 292 8.17 21.92 3.63
C ARG A 292 6.74 21.37 3.55
N LEU A 293 5.83 21.92 4.34
CA LEU A 293 4.44 21.44 4.40
C LEU A 293 3.75 21.50 3.02
N PHE A 294 3.99 22.56 2.27
CA PHE A 294 3.44 22.71 0.92
C PHE A 294 3.95 21.61 -0.01
N VAL A 295 5.27 21.33 0.00
CA VAL A 295 5.87 20.30 -0.84
C VAL A 295 5.41 18.91 -0.44
N GLU A 296 5.37 18.59 0.86
CA GLU A 296 4.88 17.30 1.38
C GLU A 296 3.42 17.06 1.01
N LEU A 297 2.54 18.08 1.10
CA LEU A 297 1.14 18.01 0.67
C LEU A 297 1.01 17.83 -0.85
N LEU A 298 1.80 18.55 -1.62
CA LEU A 298 1.81 18.42 -3.08
C LEU A 298 2.25 17.02 -3.51
N LEU A 299 3.31 16.49 -2.92
CA LEU A 299 3.80 15.13 -3.16
C LEU A 299 2.76 14.09 -2.75
N LEU A 300 2.13 14.24 -1.59
CA LEU A 300 1.05 13.35 -1.14
C LEU A 300 -0.09 13.33 -2.15
N CYS A 301 -0.64 14.50 -2.51
CA CYS A 301 -1.80 14.59 -3.40
C CYS A 301 -1.49 14.04 -4.80
N THR A 302 -0.38 14.46 -5.40
CA THR A 302 -0.01 14.06 -6.76
C THR A 302 0.32 12.57 -6.86
N SER A 303 1.11 12.03 -5.92
CA SER A 303 1.52 10.62 -5.92
C SER A 303 0.35 9.67 -5.65
N VAL A 304 -0.51 9.99 -4.69
CA VAL A 304 -1.71 9.20 -4.37
C VAL A 304 -2.70 9.19 -5.54
N LEU A 305 -2.96 10.35 -6.17
CA LEU A 305 -3.83 10.43 -7.35
C LEU A 305 -3.24 9.64 -8.54
N LEU A 306 -1.93 9.72 -8.75
CA LEU A 306 -1.23 8.94 -9.77
C LEU A 306 -1.41 7.43 -9.55
N VAL A 307 -1.17 6.93 -8.34
CA VAL A 307 -1.37 5.50 -8.02
C VAL A 307 -2.82 5.09 -8.18
N ALA A 308 -3.78 5.90 -7.69
CA ALA A 308 -5.20 5.62 -7.86
C ALA A 308 -5.60 5.52 -9.33
N PHE A 309 -5.08 6.41 -10.18
CA PHE A 309 -5.30 6.38 -11.64
C PHE A 309 -4.69 5.14 -12.28
N VAL A 310 -3.41 4.86 -12.03
CA VAL A 310 -2.67 3.74 -12.60
C VAL A 310 -3.34 2.40 -12.28
N VAL A 311 -3.65 2.14 -11.00
CA VAL A 311 -4.28 0.88 -10.58
C VAL A 311 -5.70 0.74 -11.13
N SER A 312 -6.43 1.86 -11.28
CA SER A 312 -7.79 1.82 -11.84
C SER A 312 -7.82 1.56 -13.34
N TYR A 313 -6.82 2.04 -14.09
CA TYR A 313 -6.80 1.99 -15.55
C TYR A 313 -6.09 0.76 -16.12
N PHE A 314 -4.91 0.40 -15.58
CA PHE A 314 -4.07 -0.67 -16.12
C PHE A 314 -4.35 -2.07 -15.55
N GLY A 315 -5.35 -2.22 -14.68
CA GLY A 315 -5.73 -3.50 -14.09
C GLY A 315 -4.73 -4.01 -13.05
N LEU A 316 -4.85 -5.32 -12.69
CA LEU A 316 -4.11 -5.86 -11.54
C LEU A 316 -2.60 -5.95 -11.80
N THR A 317 -2.19 -6.59 -12.89
CA THR A 317 -0.78 -6.93 -13.14
C THR A 317 0.08 -5.69 -13.42
N TRP A 318 -0.31 -4.91 -14.42
CA TRP A 318 0.41 -3.68 -14.78
C TRP A 318 0.21 -2.57 -13.75
N GLY A 319 -0.95 -2.55 -13.06
CA GLY A 319 -1.22 -1.61 -11.98
C GLY A 319 -0.26 -1.78 -10.81
N ILE A 320 0.09 -3.02 -10.42
CA ILE A 320 1.10 -3.29 -9.36
C ILE A 320 2.48 -2.80 -9.79
N ALA A 321 2.93 -3.18 -11.00
CA ALA A 321 4.24 -2.81 -11.50
C ALA A 321 4.43 -1.29 -11.57
N LEU A 322 3.48 -0.57 -12.16
CA LEU A 322 3.53 0.89 -12.29
C LEU A 322 3.38 1.61 -10.94
N ALA A 323 2.54 1.11 -10.02
CA ALA A 323 2.44 1.65 -8.68
C ALA A 323 3.76 1.48 -7.91
N GLY A 324 4.42 0.32 -8.01
CA GLY A 324 5.73 0.08 -7.44
C GLY A 324 6.80 1.02 -8.00
N THR A 325 6.82 1.24 -9.32
CA THR A 325 7.73 2.20 -9.97
C THR A 325 7.48 3.63 -9.47
N ALA A 326 6.21 4.06 -9.35
CA ALA A 326 5.88 5.37 -8.82
C ALA A 326 6.31 5.54 -7.35
N MET A 327 6.12 4.52 -6.52
CA MET A 327 6.60 4.52 -5.12
C MET A 327 8.11 4.61 -5.04
N SER A 328 8.85 3.86 -5.88
CA SER A 328 10.32 3.95 -5.95
C SER A 328 10.79 5.34 -6.39
N GLY A 329 10.08 5.97 -7.33
CA GLY A 329 10.36 7.34 -7.76
C GLY A 329 10.18 8.37 -6.62
N VAL A 330 9.10 8.26 -5.84
CA VAL A 330 8.86 9.13 -4.68
C VAL A 330 9.90 8.90 -3.58
N ALA A 331 10.28 7.64 -3.32
CA ALA A 331 11.33 7.30 -2.35
C ALA A 331 12.69 7.90 -2.76
N TYR A 332 13.05 7.76 -4.05
CA TYR A 332 14.27 8.37 -4.59
C TYR A 332 14.25 9.90 -4.49
N LEU A 333 13.10 10.53 -4.77
CA LEU A 333 12.95 11.98 -4.63
C LEU A 333 13.15 12.44 -3.17
N GLY A 334 12.63 11.70 -2.20
CA GLY A 334 12.87 11.97 -0.78
C GLY A 334 14.34 11.84 -0.40
N TYR A 335 15.01 10.78 -0.85
CA TYR A 335 16.45 10.60 -0.67
C TYR A 335 17.22 11.76 -1.31
N TYR A 336 16.87 12.16 -2.52
CA TYR A 336 17.50 13.28 -3.22
C TYR A 336 17.37 14.61 -2.45
N PHE A 337 16.18 14.92 -1.91
CA PHE A 337 16.03 16.14 -1.09
C PHE A 337 16.94 16.10 0.14
N ILE A 338 17.00 14.96 0.84
CA ILE A 338 17.86 14.83 2.03
C ILE A 338 19.34 14.95 1.64
N SER A 339 19.77 14.34 0.53
CA SER A 339 21.18 14.40 0.07
C SER A 339 21.65 15.80 -0.31
N ILE A 340 20.74 16.67 -0.75
CA ILE A 340 21.04 18.10 -1.01
C ILE A 340 20.78 19.00 0.21
N GLY A 341 20.60 18.42 1.39
CA GLY A 341 20.47 19.13 2.65
C GLY A 341 19.06 19.65 2.99
N TYR A 342 18.00 19.29 2.23
CA TYR A 342 16.63 19.68 2.55
C TYR A 342 15.87 18.55 3.23
N LEU A 343 15.44 18.79 4.48
CA LEU A 343 14.69 17.82 5.27
C LEU A 343 13.19 17.86 4.87
N ILE A 344 12.85 17.18 3.78
CA ILE A 344 11.49 16.99 3.25
C ILE A 344 11.13 15.52 3.35
N ASP A 345 10.07 15.19 4.09
CA ASP A 345 9.66 13.80 4.32
C ASP A 345 8.69 13.31 3.23
N VAL A 346 8.98 12.14 2.69
CA VAL A 346 8.09 11.44 1.75
C VAL A 346 7.48 10.16 2.34
N THR A 347 7.81 9.81 3.58
CA THR A 347 7.41 8.54 4.21
C THR A 347 5.90 8.42 4.30
N TRP A 348 5.22 9.51 4.69
CA TRP A 348 3.76 9.52 4.75
C TRP A 348 3.12 9.43 3.36
N SER A 349 3.72 10.03 2.35
CA SER A 349 3.29 9.89 0.95
C SER A 349 3.40 8.43 0.49
N LEU A 350 4.50 7.72 0.81
CA LEU A 350 4.70 6.31 0.49
C LEU A 350 3.67 5.41 1.19
N ILE A 351 3.43 5.62 2.49
CA ILE A 351 2.39 4.89 3.24
C ILE A 351 1.02 5.14 2.61
N SER A 352 0.70 6.38 2.28
CA SER A 352 -0.57 6.77 1.67
C SER A 352 -0.77 6.16 0.28
N MET A 353 0.29 6.12 -0.55
CA MET A 353 0.29 5.43 -1.84
C MET A 353 -0.02 3.94 -1.68
N PHE A 354 0.61 3.29 -0.69
CA PHE A 354 0.36 1.88 -0.39
C PHE A 354 -1.09 1.63 0.04
N VAL A 355 -1.63 2.46 0.95
CA VAL A 355 -3.01 2.35 1.43
C VAL A 355 -4.02 2.52 0.28
N ILE A 356 -3.81 3.51 -0.59
CA ILE A 356 -4.66 3.74 -1.77
C ILE A 356 -4.52 2.60 -2.78
N ALA A 357 -3.32 2.10 -3.03
CA ALA A 357 -3.11 0.94 -3.89
C ALA A 357 -3.88 -0.28 -3.37
N ALA A 358 -3.71 -0.60 -2.09
CA ALA A 358 -4.43 -1.70 -1.44
C ALA A 358 -5.95 -1.55 -1.53
N GLN A 359 -6.48 -0.34 -1.28
CA GLN A 359 -7.91 -0.05 -1.45
C GLN A 359 -8.38 -0.30 -2.89
N GLN A 360 -7.66 0.20 -3.90
CA GLN A 360 -8.03 0.04 -5.30
C GLN A 360 -7.96 -1.43 -5.74
N PHE A 361 -6.93 -2.17 -5.31
CA PHE A 361 -6.84 -3.60 -5.56
C PHE A 361 -8.01 -4.37 -4.95
N TYR A 362 -8.38 -4.05 -3.71
CA TYR A 362 -9.54 -4.66 -3.05
C TYR A 362 -10.85 -4.39 -3.82
N LEU A 363 -11.08 -3.15 -4.24
CA LEU A 363 -12.27 -2.77 -5.00
C LEU A 363 -12.33 -3.46 -6.37
N ASN A 364 -11.21 -3.54 -7.08
CA ASN A 364 -11.11 -4.25 -8.35
C ASN A 364 -11.35 -5.75 -8.16
N PHE A 365 -10.71 -6.36 -7.16
CA PHE A 365 -10.92 -7.77 -6.81
C PHE A 365 -12.39 -8.06 -6.48
N ARG A 366 -13.00 -7.24 -5.62
CA ARG A 366 -14.43 -7.38 -5.24
C ARG A 366 -15.35 -7.29 -6.46
N THR A 367 -15.07 -6.40 -7.39
CA THR A 367 -15.86 -6.24 -8.62
C THR A 367 -15.74 -7.47 -9.51
N GLN A 368 -14.52 -7.97 -9.74
CA GLN A 368 -14.27 -9.19 -10.51
C GLN A 368 -14.90 -10.42 -9.86
N PHE A 369 -14.79 -10.52 -8.54
CA PHE A 369 -15.38 -11.63 -7.79
C PHE A 369 -16.92 -11.63 -7.90
N LYS A 370 -17.56 -10.48 -7.76
CA LYS A 370 -19.02 -10.35 -7.93
C LYS A 370 -19.47 -10.75 -9.33
N LEU A 371 -18.75 -10.30 -10.36
CA LEU A 371 -19.06 -10.65 -11.75
C LEU A 371 -18.98 -12.18 -11.97
N ARG A 372 -17.92 -12.83 -11.46
CA ARG A 372 -17.78 -14.29 -11.54
C ARG A 372 -18.92 -15.03 -10.81
N GLN A 373 -19.33 -14.55 -9.64
CA GLN A 373 -20.47 -15.11 -8.88
C GLN A 373 -21.79 -14.96 -9.64
N GLN A 374 -22.02 -13.83 -10.31
CA GLN A 374 -23.22 -13.61 -11.11
C GLN A 374 -23.28 -14.58 -12.29
N ILE A 375 -22.17 -14.76 -13.02
CA ILE A 375 -22.07 -15.72 -14.12
C ILE A 375 -22.37 -17.13 -13.61
N LYS A 376 -21.76 -17.55 -12.49
CA LYS A 376 -22.03 -18.87 -11.91
C LYS A 376 -23.50 -19.06 -11.53
N LYS A 377 -24.13 -18.05 -10.94
CA LYS A 377 -25.55 -18.14 -10.53
C LYS A 377 -26.50 -18.18 -11.73
N GLN A 378 -26.23 -17.42 -12.78
CA GLN A 378 -27.10 -17.34 -13.97
C GLN A 378 -27.01 -18.60 -14.84
N PHE A 379 -25.84 -19.15 -15.00
CA PHE A 379 -25.58 -20.23 -15.97
C PHE A 379 -25.36 -21.62 -15.32
N GLY A 380 -25.10 -21.66 -14.00
CA GLY A 380 -24.79 -22.91 -13.31
C GLY A 380 -25.92 -23.95 -13.28
N THR A 381 -27.14 -23.54 -13.57
CA THR A 381 -28.31 -24.42 -13.67
C THR A 381 -28.57 -24.93 -15.08
N TYR A 382 -28.01 -24.29 -16.10
CA TYR A 382 -28.29 -24.57 -17.51
C TYR A 382 -27.10 -25.16 -18.27
N LEU A 383 -25.89 -24.96 -17.77
CA LEU A 383 -24.64 -25.37 -18.39
C LEU A 383 -23.86 -26.36 -17.54
N SER A 384 -23.01 -27.16 -18.18
CA SER A 384 -22.07 -28.01 -17.47
C SER A 384 -21.07 -27.15 -16.65
N PRO A 385 -20.52 -27.68 -15.55
CA PRO A 385 -19.53 -26.97 -14.74
C PRO A 385 -18.32 -26.48 -15.54
N ASP A 386 -17.86 -27.24 -16.52
CA ASP A 386 -16.72 -26.87 -17.36
C ASP A 386 -17.04 -25.70 -18.29
N MET A 387 -18.27 -25.65 -18.84
CA MET A 387 -18.74 -24.54 -19.64
C MET A 387 -18.90 -23.26 -18.79
N VAL A 388 -19.42 -23.37 -17.59
CA VAL A 388 -19.48 -22.23 -16.64
C VAL A 388 -18.08 -21.72 -16.31
N ALA A 389 -17.12 -22.60 -16.07
CA ALA A 389 -15.73 -22.23 -15.79
C ALA A 389 -15.07 -21.51 -17.00
N MET A 390 -15.38 -21.94 -18.21
CA MET A 390 -14.89 -21.31 -19.45
C MET A 390 -15.50 -19.91 -19.66
N LEU A 391 -16.80 -19.75 -19.42
CA LEU A 391 -17.47 -18.44 -19.47
C LEU A 391 -16.98 -17.48 -18.40
N GLN A 392 -16.61 -17.98 -17.21
CA GLN A 392 -15.99 -17.16 -16.15
C GLN A 392 -14.59 -16.64 -16.53
N LYS A 393 -13.87 -17.39 -17.38
CA LYS A 393 -12.57 -16.96 -17.92
C LYS A 393 -12.71 -15.97 -19.08
N ASN A 394 -13.80 -16.10 -19.86
CA ASN A 394 -14.05 -15.32 -21.07
C ASN A 394 -15.47 -14.70 -21.03
N PRO A 395 -15.73 -13.72 -20.14
CA PRO A 395 -17.07 -13.12 -20.01
C PRO A 395 -17.58 -12.42 -21.27
N GLU A 396 -16.68 -12.05 -22.17
CA GLU A 396 -16.97 -11.42 -23.46
C GLU A 396 -17.75 -12.34 -24.41
N LEU A 397 -17.78 -13.66 -24.17
CA LEU A 397 -18.58 -14.61 -24.91
C LEU A 397 -20.07 -14.51 -24.59
N LEU A 398 -20.44 -13.83 -23.49
CA LEU A 398 -21.82 -13.56 -23.11
C LEU A 398 -22.28 -12.24 -23.70
N LYS A 399 -22.78 -12.29 -24.93
CA LYS A 399 -23.40 -11.12 -25.57
C LYS A 399 -24.85 -10.96 -25.10
N LEU A 400 -25.18 -9.76 -24.64
CA LEU A 400 -26.56 -9.34 -24.38
C LEU A 400 -27.23 -9.06 -25.72
N GLY A 401 -28.32 -9.78 -25.98
CA GLY A 401 -29.09 -9.66 -27.24
C GLY A 401 -29.06 -10.95 -28.06
N GLY A 402 -29.91 -11.03 -29.07
CA GLY A 402 -30.00 -12.21 -29.95
C GLY A 402 -28.86 -12.25 -30.96
N GLU A 403 -28.20 -13.39 -31.06
CA GLU A 403 -27.19 -13.71 -32.10
C GLU A 403 -27.77 -14.69 -33.09
N ARG A 404 -27.59 -14.44 -34.40
CA ARG A 404 -27.96 -15.40 -35.44
C ARG A 404 -26.88 -16.45 -35.60
N LYS A 405 -27.25 -17.73 -35.37
CA LYS A 405 -26.28 -18.83 -35.34
C LYS A 405 -26.88 -20.12 -35.88
N GLU A 406 -26.06 -20.95 -36.53
CA GLU A 406 -26.42 -22.31 -36.89
C GLU A 406 -26.22 -23.23 -35.68
N MET A 407 -27.26 -23.94 -35.29
CA MET A 407 -27.29 -24.72 -34.05
C MET A 407 -28.03 -26.04 -34.26
N THR A 408 -27.88 -26.97 -33.30
CA THR A 408 -28.68 -28.20 -33.26
C THR A 408 -29.53 -28.20 -31.99
N PHE A 409 -30.78 -28.63 -32.15
CA PHE A 409 -31.82 -28.65 -31.14
C PHE A 409 -32.27 -30.09 -30.92
N LEU A 410 -32.51 -30.43 -29.65
CA LEU A 410 -33.06 -31.68 -29.23
C LEU A 410 -34.29 -31.42 -28.35
N PHE A 411 -35.38 -32.09 -28.69
CA PHE A 411 -36.54 -32.24 -27.85
C PHE A 411 -36.70 -33.71 -27.51
N THR A 412 -36.94 -34.05 -26.24
CA THR A 412 -37.22 -35.41 -25.81
C THR A 412 -38.32 -35.41 -24.77
N ASP A 413 -39.31 -36.28 -24.94
CA ASP A 413 -40.53 -36.32 -24.15
C ASP A 413 -40.94 -37.78 -23.84
N ILE A 414 -41.62 -38.02 -22.73
CA ILE A 414 -42.13 -39.37 -22.39
C ILE A 414 -43.39 -39.65 -23.23
N MET A 415 -43.29 -40.67 -24.06
CA MET A 415 -44.42 -41.07 -24.87
C MET A 415 -45.55 -41.66 -24.05
N GLY A 416 -46.72 -41.06 -24.14
CA GLY A 416 -47.91 -41.56 -23.43
C GLY A 416 -47.72 -41.49 -21.91
N PHE A 417 -47.29 -40.37 -21.37
CA PHE A 417 -47.09 -40.17 -19.94
C PHE A 417 -48.37 -40.33 -19.10
N THR A 418 -49.56 -40.15 -19.68
CA THR A 418 -50.86 -40.26 -18.98
C THR A 418 -51.04 -41.58 -18.25
N PRO A 419 -50.84 -42.79 -18.84
CA PRO A 419 -50.94 -44.05 -18.12
C PRO A 419 -50.00 -44.17 -16.91
N VAL A 420 -48.79 -43.60 -17.00
CA VAL A 420 -47.84 -43.58 -15.89
C VAL A 420 -48.35 -42.66 -14.77
N SER A 421 -48.84 -41.47 -15.09
CA SER A 421 -49.38 -40.53 -14.10
C SER A 421 -50.69 -41.05 -13.47
N GLU A 422 -51.51 -41.85 -14.19
CA GLU A 422 -52.72 -42.45 -13.67
C GLU A 422 -52.43 -43.49 -12.58
N VAL A 423 -51.32 -44.24 -12.65
CA VAL A 423 -50.94 -45.18 -11.58
C VAL A 423 -50.71 -44.45 -10.27
N PHE A 424 -49.96 -43.34 -10.27
CA PHE A 424 -49.74 -42.54 -9.07
C PHE A 424 -51.00 -41.85 -8.57
N LYS A 425 -51.82 -41.35 -9.48
CA LYS A 425 -53.11 -40.76 -9.11
C LYS A 425 -54.03 -41.79 -8.41
N ASN A 426 -54.10 -43.02 -8.95
CA ASN A 426 -54.96 -44.07 -8.38
C ASN A 426 -54.42 -44.56 -7.01
N ASN A 427 -53.16 -44.41 -6.74
CA ASN A 427 -52.52 -44.76 -5.48
C ASN A 427 -52.45 -43.56 -4.49
N ASP A 428 -53.03 -42.38 -4.86
CA ASP A 428 -52.98 -41.14 -4.08
C ASP A 428 -51.56 -40.73 -3.68
N ASP A 429 -50.60 -40.89 -4.62
CA ASP A 429 -49.17 -40.63 -4.46
C ASP A 429 -48.65 -39.62 -5.45
N PRO A 430 -49.03 -38.34 -5.34
CA PRO A 430 -48.48 -37.28 -6.21
C PRO A 430 -46.99 -36.99 -5.97
N GLU A 431 -46.49 -37.23 -4.77
CA GLU A 431 -45.07 -37.08 -4.44
C GLU A 431 -44.22 -38.09 -5.20
N GLY A 432 -44.62 -39.35 -5.29
CA GLY A 432 -43.95 -40.39 -6.09
C GLY A 432 -43.89 -40.05 -7.58
N LEU A 433 -44.97 -39.44 -8.14
CA LEU A 433 -44.96 -38.97 -9.49
C LEU A 433 -43.88 -37.88 -9.72
N VAL A 434 -43.77 -36.93 -8.81
CA VAL A 434 -42.77 -35.88 -8.89
C VAL A 434 -41.34 -36.46 -8.75
N GLU A 435 -41.14 -37.43 -7.87
CA GLU A 435 -39.84 -38.12 -7.73
C GLU A 435 -39.46 -38.89 -8.98
N LEU A 436 -40.40 -39.56 -9.63
CA LEU A 436 -40.17 -40.25 -10.90
C LEU A 436 -39.77 -39.27 -12.00
N ILE A 437 -40.49 -38.16 -12.16
CA ILE A 437 -40.17 -37.12 -13.16
C ILE A 437 -38.79 -36.55 -12.88
N ASN A 438 -38.48 -36.19 -11.61
CA ASN A 438 -37.18 -35.64 -11.26
C ASN A 438 -36.05 -36.62 -11.51
N THR A 439 -36.25 -37.92 -11.26
CA THR A 439 -35.27 -38.97 -11.52
C THR A 439 -35.00 -39.12 -13.01
N TYR A 440 -36.07 -39.08 -13.82
CA TYR A 440 -35.97 -39.09 -15.28
C TYR A 440 -35.23 -37.83 -15.79
N LEU A 441 -35.66 -36.63 -15.43
CA LEU A 441 -35.10 -35.37 -15.86
C LEU A 441 -33.60 -35.27 -15.45
N ASP A 442 -33.25 -35.67 -14.25
CA ASP A 442 -31.84 -35.65 -13.75
C ASP A 442 -30.95 -36.56 -14.60
N LYS A 443 -31.40 -37.79 -14.90
CA LYS A 443 -30.63 -38.76 -15.68
C LYS A 443 -30.43 -38.28 -17.13
N MET A 444 -31.46 -37.77 -17.77
CA MET A 444 -31.38 -37.27 -19.16
C MET A 444 -30.60 -35.98 -19.27
N THR A 445 -30.74 -35.07 -18.30
CA THR A 445 -29.96 -33.83 -18.23
C THR A 445 -28.46 -34.11 -18.11
N LYS A 446 -28.06 -35.08 -17.26
CA LYS A 446 -26.66 -35.49 -17.15
C LYS A 446 -26.06 -35.95 -18.49
N ILE A 447 -26.81 -36.68 -19.29
CA ILE A 447 -26.38 -37.15 -20.62
C ILE A 447 -26.19 -35.96 -21.56
N ILE A 448 -27.17 -35.06 -21.62
CA ILE A 448 -27.11 -33.85 -22.45
C ILE A 448 -25.90 -32.98 -22.10
N LEU A 449 -25.73 -32.68 -20.79
CA LEU A 449 -24.63 -31.86 -20.31
C LEU A 449 -23.26 -32.53 -20.53
N ALA A 450 -23.14 -33.85 -20.36
CA ALA A 450 -21.90 -34.61 -20.59
C ALA A 450 -21.48 -34.57 -22.07
N ASN A 451 -22.43 -34.48 -22.99
CA ASN A 451 -22.21 -34.30 -24.41
C ASN A 451 -22.15 -32.82 -24.86
N GLY A 452 -21.95 -31.88 -23.92
CA GLY A 452 -21.75 -30.46 -24.23
C GLY A 452 -23.01 -29.71 -24.65
N GLY A 453 -24.20 -30.27 -24.40
CA GLY A 453 -25.47 -29.60 -24.62
C GLY A 453 -25.79 -28.55 -23.55
N THR A 454 -26.65 -27.62 -23.89
CA THR A 454 -27.22 -26.61 -23.00
C THR A 454 -28.71 -26.91 -22.82
N ILE A 455 -29.19 -27.01 -21.57
CA ILE A 455 -30.62 -27.15 -21.30
C ILE A 455 -31.27 -25.78 -21.47
N ASP A 456 -32.29 -25.68 -22.32
CA ASP A 456 -33.13 -24.47 -22.40
C ASP A 456 -34.12 -24.45 -21.23
N LYS A 457 -35.05 -25.44 -21.25
CA LYS A 457 -36.09 -25.55 -20.22
C LYS A 457 -36.68 -26.95 -20.14
N TYR A 458 -37.38 -27.20 -19.06
CA TYR A 458 -38.26 -28.34 -18.92
C TYR A 458 -39.71 -27.91 -19.13
N MET A 459 -40.46 -28.69 -19.86
CA MET A 459 -41.90 -28.47 -20.13
C MET A 459 -42.66 -29.71 -19.69
N GLY A 460 -42.89 -29.85 -18.39
CA GLY A 460 -43.38 -31.09 -17.79
C GLY A 460 -42.29 -32.17 -17.79
N ASP A 461 -42.51 -33.24 -18.52
CA ASP A 461 -41.59 -34.35 -18.76
C ASP A 461 -40.72 -34.14 -20.03
N CYS A 462 -41.02 -33.10 -20.80
CA CYS A 462 -40.23 -32.76 -22.02
C CYS A 462 -39.00 -31.93 -21.67
N ILE A 463 -37.86 -32.30 -22.24
CA ILE A 463 -36.59 -31.56 -22.15
C ILE A 463 -36.31 -30.91 -23.49
N MET A 464 -36.07 -29.62 -23.49
CA MET A 464 -35.55 -28.86 -24.62
C MET A 464 -34.07 -28.53 -24.38
N ALA A 465 -33.21 -28.91 -25.33
CA ALA A 465 -31.79 -28.67 -25.26
C ALA A 465 -31.22 -28.25 -26.64
N PHE A 466 -30.06 -27.59 -26.61
CA PHE A 466 -29.39 -27.17 -27.83
C PHE A 466 -27.85 -27.21 -27.70
N TRP A 467 -27.15 -27.23 -28.82
CA TRP A 467 -25.69 -27.22 -28.94
C TRP A 467 -25.20 -26.05 -29.80
N ASN A 468 -23.95 -25.68 -29.67
CA ASN A 468 -23.23 -24.60 -30.32
C ASN A 468 -23.48 -23.21 -29.73
N ALA A 469 -24.13 -23.13 -28.58
CA ALA A 469 -24.26 -21.91 -27.77
C ALA A 469 -24.35 -22.27 -26.26
N PRO A 470 -23.91 -21.42 -25.35
CA PRO A 470 -23.24 -20.13 -25.58
C PRO A 470 -21.81 -20.30 -26.12
N LEU A 471 -21.21 -21.47 -25.97
CA LEU A 471 -19.87 -21.77 -26.43
C LEU A 471 -19.92 -22.40 -27.85
N PRO A 472 -18.98 -22.02 -28.73
CA PRO A 472 -18.88 -22.65 -30.05
C PRO A 472 -18.57 -24.15 -29.95
N CYS A 473 -19.29 -24.95 -30.68
CA CYS A 473 -19.13 -26.39 -30.80
C CYS A 473 -19.19 -26.81 -32.25
N LYS A 474 -18.07 -27.22 -32.84
CA LYS A 474 -18.01 -27.59 -34.28
C LYS A 474 -18.79 -28.85 -34.64
N ASN A 475 -18.85 -29.82 -33.73
CA ASN A 475 -19.53 -31.12 -33.92
C ASN A 475 -20.89 -31.17 -33.21
N HIS A 476 -21.60 -30.05 -33.15
CA HIS A 476 -22.87 -29.92 -32.41
C HIS A 476 -23.95 -30.91 -32.87
N ALA A 477 -24.05 -31.21 -34.18
CA ALA A 477 -25.01 -32.17 -34.71
C ALA A 477 -24.68 -33.62 -34.27
N GLU A 478 -23.42 -33.99 -34.33
CA GLU A 478 -22.94 -35.30 -33.88
C GLU A 478 -23.25 -35.52 -32.39
N LEU A 479 -22.90 -34.54 -31.53
CA LEU A 479 -23.11 -34.64 -30.08
C LEU A 479 -24.59 -34.67 -29.69
N ALA A 480 -25.44 -33.96 -30.42
CA ALA A 480 -26.89 -34.02 -30.21
C ALA A 480 -27.47 -35.40 -30.57
N ILE A 481 -27.07 -35.98 -31.73
CA ILE A 481 -27.47 -37.35 -32.11
C ILE A 481 -26.97 -38.37 -31.08
N LYS A 482 -25.73 -38.25 -30.67
CA LYS A 482 -25.16 -39.11 -29.63
C LYS A 482 -25.96 -39.04 -28.33
N SER A 483 -26.34 -37.84 -27.89
CA SER A 483 -27.22 -37.66 -26.72
C SER A 483 -28.57 -38.33 -26.89
N ALA A 484 -29.19 -38.22 -28.04
CA ALA A 484 -30.46 -38.88 -28.33
C ALA A 484 -30.37 -40.42 -28.21
N ILE A 485 -29.32 -41.02 -28.74
CA ILE A 485 -29.06 -42.46 -28.62
C ILE A 485 -28.78 -42.88 -27.16
N GLU A 486 -28.00 -42.13 -26.45
CA GLU A 486 -27.71 -42.40 -25.04
C GLU A 486 -28.92 -42.23 -24.14
N ILE A 487 -29.83 -41.26 -24.42
CA ILE A 487 -31.11 -41.08 -23.75
C ILE A 487 -32.01 -42.31 -23.94
N GLU A 488 -32.11 -42.85 -25.18
CA GLU A 488 -32.90 -44.05 -25.43
C GLU A 488 -32.36 -45.25 -24.61
N GLN A 489 -31.04 -45.47 -24.62
CA GLN A 489 -30.39 -46.54 -23.84
C GLN A 489 -30.61 -46.36 -22.32
N ALA A 490 -30.45 -45.11 -21.80
CA ALA A 490 -30.66 -44.80 -20.42
C ALA A 490 -32.12 -44.98 -19.98
N THR A 491 -33.07 -44.78 -20.89
CA THR A 491 -34.50 -45.03 -20.59
C THR A 491 -34.78 -46.52 -20.41
N VAL A 492 -34.17 -47.39 -21.20
CA VAL A 492 -34.26 -48.87 -21.01
C VAL A 492 -33.71 -49.28 -19.62
N GLU A 493 -32.61 -48.71 -19.23
CA GLU A 493 -32.02 -48.97 -17.94
C GLU A 493 -32.81 -48.42 -16.76
N LEU A 494 -33.44 -47.25 -16.93
CA LEU A 494 -34.32 -46.62 -15.93
C LEU A 494 -35.55 -47.48 -15.70
N ASN A 495 -36.16 -48.03 -16.75
CA ASN A 495 -37.27 -48.98 -16.61
C ASN A 495 -36.88 -50.24 -15.82
N LYS A 496 -35.68 -50.73 -15.97
CA LYS A 496 -35.16 -51.80 -15.16
C LYS A 496 -35.04 -51.45 -13.70
N GLN A 497 -34.49 -50.27 -13.39
CA GLN A 497 -34.35 -49.75 -12.04
C GLN A 497 -35.73 -49.56 -11.35
N PHE A 498 -36.72 -49.03 -12.01
CA PHE A 498 -38.07 -48.86 -11.49
C PHE A 498 -38.73 -50.21 -11.13
N LYS A 499 -38.52 -51.22 -12.02
CA LYS A 499 -39.00 -52.58 -11.76
C LYS A 499 -38.32 -53.24 -10.57
N GLU A 500 -37.01 -53.05 -10.40
CA GLU A 500 -36.23 -53.54 -9.26
C GLU A 500 -36.63 -52.84 -7.95
N GLN A 501 -37.07 -51.60 -8.02
CA GLN A 501 -37.60 -50.85 -6.87
C GLN A 501 -39.05 -51.25 -6.50
N GLY A 502 -39.65 -52.17 -7.24
CA GLY A 502 -41.00 -52.64 -6.99
C GLY A 502 -42.10 -51.71 -7.48
N LEU A 503 -41.78 -50.75 -8.34
CA LEU A 503 -42.76 -49.90 -8.99
C LEU A 503 -43.38 -50.62 -10.18
N ASP A 504 -44.67 -51.00 -10.04
CA ASP A 504 -45.44 -51.64 -11.11
C ASP A 504 -45.97 -50.56 -12.08
N LEU A 505 -45.10 -50.04 -12.93
CA LEU A 505 -45.35 -48.97 -13.87
C LEU A 505 -45.36 -49.49 -15.32
N PRO A 506 -46.20 -48.90 -16.17
CA PRO A 506 -46.01 -49.05 -17.61
C PRO A 506 -44.60 -48.63 -18.03
N PRO A 507 -43.92 -49.35 -18.94
CA PRO A 507 -42.58 -49.02 -19.34
C PRO A 507 -42.52 -47.60 -19.97
N ILE A 508 -41.67 -46.77 -19.41
CA ILE A 508 -41.38 -45.44 -19.95
C ILE A 508 -40.71 -45.61 -21.31
N ASN A 509 -41.21 -44.93 -22.31
CA ASN A 509 -40.61 -44.80 -23.61
C ASN A 509 -40.45 -43.32 -23.94
N VAL A 510 -39.40 -42.95 -24.64
CA VAL A 510 -39.14 -41.55 -25.00
C VAL A 510 -39.20 -41.37 -26.52
N GLY A 511 -39.77 -40.27 -26.95
CA GLY A 511 -39.68 -39.78 -28.31
C GLY A 511 -38.66 -38.65 -28.38
N THR A 512 -37.70 -38.73 -29.30
CA THR A 512 -36.66 -37.70 -29.42
C THR A 512 -36.60 -37.18 -30.84
N GLY A 513 -36.70 -35.87 -30.98
CA GLY A 513 -36.52 -35.15 -32.25
C GLY A 513 -35.28 -34.31 -32.28
N VAL A 514 -34.44 -34.43 -33.30
CA VAL A 514 -33.23 -33.62 -33.44
C VAL A 514 -33.23 -32.90 -34.79
N ASN A 515 -33.03 -31.60 -34.76
CA ASN A 515 -32.92 -30.79 -35.97
C ASN A 515 -31.80 -29.74 -35.86
N SER A 516 -31.20 -29.44 -36.98
CA SER A 516 -30.17 -28.41 -37.10
C SER A 516 -30.60 -27.29 -38.04
N GLY A 517 -30.15 -26.08 -37.76
CA GLY A 517 -30.41 -24.94 -38.64
C GLY A 517 -30.15 -23.60 -37.97
N ILE A 518 -30.40 -22.54 -38.71
CA ILE A 518 -30.20 -21.16 -38.27
C ILE A 518 -31.32 -20.73 -37.32
N CYS A 519 -30.93 -20.15 -36.17
CA CYS A 519 -31.85 -19.57 -35.18
C CYS A 519 -31.29 -18.25 -34.63
N ILE A 520 -32.08 -17.61 -33.78
CA ILE A 520 -31.60 -16.53 -32.89
C ILE A 520 -31.45 -17.14 -31.50
N VAL A 521 -30.25 -16.98 -30.91
CA VAL A 521 -29.93 -17.40 -29.55
C VAL A 521 -29.53 -16.20 -28.72
N GLY A 522 -29.96 -16.13 -27.47
CA GLY A 522 -29.60 -15.03 -26.57
C GLY A 522 -30.53 -14.91 -25.38
N ASN A 523 -30.34 -13.83 -24.60
CA ASN A 523 -31.22 -13.51 -23.49
C ASN A 523 -32.55 -12.98 -24.01
N MET A 524 -33.62 -13.75 -23.78
CA MET A 524 -34.98 -13.46 -24.22
C MET A 524 -35.90 -13.31 -23.01
N GLY A 525 -36.77 -12.30 -23.04
CA GLY A 525 -37.72 -12.05 -21.98
C GLY A 525 -37.92 -10.56 -21.68
N SER A 526 -38.29 -10.24 -20.45
CA SER A 526 -38.44 -8.87 -19.98
C SER A 526 -37.18 -8.40 -19.21
N GLU A 527 -37.10 -7.10 -18.91
CA GLU A 527 -36.00 -6.55 -18.10
C GLU A 527 -35.90 -7.20 -16.69
N THR A 528 -37.01 -7.70 -16.16
CA THR A 528 -37.08 -8.31 -14.83
C THR A 528 -36.96 -9.83 -14.84
N ARG A 529 -37.24 -10.48 -15.97
CA ARG A 529 -37.18 -11.94 -16.13
C ARG A 529 -36.80 -12.28 -17.57
N PHE A 530 -35.62 -12.81 -17.74
CA PHE A 530 -35.09 -13.28 -19.00
C PHE A 530 -34.50 -14.69 -18.85
N ASP A 531 -34.61 -15.47 -19.89
CA ASP A 531 -33.97 -16.78 -20.02
C ASP A 531 -33.05 -16.78 -21.22
N TYR A 532 -31.91 -17.46 -21.13
CA TYR A 532 -31.04 -17.68 -22.26
C TYR A 532 -31.64 -18.81 -23.11
N SER A 533 -32.20 -18.46 -24.23
CA SER A 533 -33.05 -19.36 -25.04
C SER A 533 -32.82 -19.16 -26.53
N VAL A 534 -33.48 -19.99 -27.32
CA VAL A 534 -33.40 -20.01 -28.77
C VAL A 534 -34.78 -19.84 -29.43
N VAL A 535 -34.84 -19.07 -30.51
CA VAL A 535 -36.07 -18.89 -31.31
C VAL A 535 -35.76 -19.00 -32.79
N GLY A 536 -36.54 -19.82 -33.49
CA GLY A 536 -36.38 -19.97 -34.92
C GLY A 536 -37.22 -21.13 -35.47
N ASP A 537 -37.41 -21.14 -36.79
CA ASP A 537 -38.14 -22.19 -37.49
C ASP A 537 -37.49 -23.58 -37.32
N ALA A 538 -36.13 -23.59 -37.24
CA ALA A 538 -35.36 -24.80 -37.03
C ALA A 538 -35.63 -25.42 -35.63
N VAL A 539 -35.90 -24.60 -34.61
CA VAL A 539 -36.26 -25.04 -33.27
C VAL A 539 -37.64 -25.72 -33.28
N ASN A 540 -38.61 -25.07 -33.94
CA ASN A 540 -39.98 -25.61 -34.09
C ASN A 540 -39.99 -26.93 -34.84
N LEU A 541 -39.10 -27.11 -35.81
CA LEU A 541 -39.01 -28.37 -36.56
C LEU A 541 -38.52 -29.50 -35.62
N SER A 542 -37.56 -29.27 -34.76
CA SER A 542 -37.09 -30.27 -33.80
C SER A 542 -38.22 -30.75 -32.88
N ALA A 543 -39.05 -29.83 -32.35
CA ALA A 543 -40.22 -30.17 -31.53
C ALA A 543 -41.25 -31.01 -32.29
N ARG A 544 -41.44 -30.75 -33.58
CA ARG A 544 -42.37 -31.55 -34.43
C ARG A 544 -41.81 -32.94 -34.72
N LEU A 545 -40.51 -33.09 -34.93
CA LEU A 545 -39.88 -34.38 -35.07
C LEU A 545 -40.02 -35.22 -33.80
N GLU A 546 -39.88 -34.62 -32.63
CA GLU A 546 -40.14 -35.26 -31.33
C GLU A 546 -41.62 -35.73 -31.27
N ALA A 547 -42.58 -34.85 -31.57
CA ALA A 547 -44.00 -35.19 -31.56
C ALA A 547 -44.39 -36.32 -32.55
N THR A 548 -43.54 -36.60 -33.52
CA THR A 548 -43.71 -37.70 -34.51
C THR A 548 -43.04 -39.00 -34.05
N ALA A 549 -41.91 -38.89 -33.36
CA ALA A 549 -41.07 -40.02 -32.95
C ALA A 549 -41.83 -41.01 -32.05
N GLY A 550 -41.79 -42.28 -32.41
CA GLY A 550 -42.43 -43.37 -31.66
C GLY A 550 -43.96 -43.37 -31.62
N ARG A 551 -44.63 -42.57 -32.49
CA ARG A 551 -46.10 -42.39 -32.49
C ARG A 551 -46.67 -42.79 -33.87
N ASN A 552 -47.93 -43.26 -33.88
CA ASN A 552 -48.70 -43.63 -35.09
C ASN A 552 -47.87 -44.53 -36.05
N ASP A 553 -47.70 -44.11 -37.29
CA ASP A 553 -46.96 -44.85 -38.35
C ASP A 553 -45.45 -44.94 -38.08
N TYR A 554 -44.93 -44.19 -37.10
CA TYR A 554 -43.50 -44.12 -36.73
C TYR A 554 -43.18 -44.82 -35.39
N LYS A 555 -44.03 -45.75 -34.91
CA LYS A 555 -43.87 -46.43 -33.61
C LYS A 555 -42.55 -47.13 -33.40
N GLN A 556 -41.88 -47.58 -34.46
CA GLN A 556 -40.62 -48.29 -34.40
C GLN A 556 -39.40 -47.37 -34.28
N TRP A 557 -39.54 -46.09 -34.60
CA TRP A 557 -38.44 -45.13 -34.54
C TRP A 557 -38.64 -44.11 -33.41
N LYS A 558 -37.93 -44.33 -32.31
CA LYS A 558 -37.99 -43.48 -31.13
C LYS A 558 -37.15 -42.21 -31.26
N ILE A 559 -36.18 -42.19 -32.17
CA ILE A 559 -35.36 -41.02 -32.48
C ILE A 559 -35.59 -40.68 -33.95
N ILE A 560 -35.95 -39.42 -34.20
CA ILE A 560 -36.09 -38.89 -35.56
C ILE A 560 -35.21 -37.66 -35.75
N ILE A 561 -34.37 -37.68 -36.76
CA ILE A 561 -33.52 -36.55 -37.13
C ILE A 561 -33.89 -36.05 -38.54
N SER A 562 -33.67 -34.75 -38.77
CA SER A 562 -33.82 -34.17 -40.10
C SER A 562 -32.63 -34.46 -41.02
N GLU A 563 -32.84 -34.31 -42.32
CA GLU A 563 -31.77 -34.32 -43.34
C GLU A 563 -30.68 -33.27 -43.03
N TYR A 564 -31.05 -32.08 -42.53
CA TYR A 564 -30.09 -31.03 -42.16
C TYR A 564 -29.14 -31.47 -41.03
N THR A 565 -29.66 -32.18 -40.02
CA THR A 565 -28.83 -32.72 -38.93
C THR A 565 -27.93 -33.85 -39.43
N LYS A 566 -28.43 -34.72 -40.30
CA LYS A 566 -27.65 -35.79 -40.93
C LYS A 566 -26.48 -35.23 -41.74
N GLU A 567 -26.74 -34.21 -42.56
CA GLU A 567 -25.69 -33.57 -43.37
C GLU A 567 -24.58 -32.95 -42.50
N LEU A 568 -24.95 -32.25 -41.45
CA LEU A 568 -23.98 -31.64 -40.52
C LEU A 568 -23.20 -32.66 -39.67
N ALA A 569 -23.83 -33.78 -39.28
CA ALA A 569 -23.17 -34.83 -38.54
C ALA A 569 -22.29 -35.73 -39.42
N GLY A 570 -22.53 -35.72 -40.75
CA GLY A 570 -21.76 -36.52 -41.70
C GLY A 570 -21.92 -38.03 -41.50
N ASP A 571 -20.89 -38.78 -41.84
CA ASP A 571 -20.92 -40.26 -41.82
C ASP A 571 -20.51 -40.90 -40.50
N VAL A 572 -20.70 -40.19 -39.37
CA VAL A 572 -20.33 -40.71 -38.02
C VAL A 572 -21.29 -41.82 -37.59
N PHE A 573 -22.55 -41.74 -37.98
CA PHE A 573 -23.60 -42.70 -37.68
C PHE A 573 -24.02 -43.46 -38.93
N THR A 574 -24.79 -44.53 -38.76
CA THR A 574 -25.56 -45.18 -39.82
C THR A 574 -26.96 -44.60 -39.79
N TYR A 575 -27.52 -44.29 -40.94
CA TYR A 575 -28.82 -43.65 -41.05
C TYR A 575 -29.78 -44.47 -41.88
N GLU A 576 -30.91 -44.81 -41.30
CA GLU A 576 -32.03 -45.43 -41.98
C GLU A 576 -33.00 -44.31 -42.44
N LYS A 577 -33.28 -44.24 -43.72
CA LYS A 577 -34.29 -43.28 -44.23
C LYS A 577 -35.68 -43.77 -43.81
N ILE A 578 -36.42 -42.93 -43.06
CA ILE A 578 -37.76 -43.26 -42.59
C ILE A 578 -38.82 -42.87 -43.65
N ASP A 579 -38.85 -41.55 -43.94
CA ASP A 579 -39.90 -40.98 -44.78
C ASP A 579 -39.52 -39.58 -45.28
N SER A 580 -40.41 -38.95 -46.07
CA SER A 580 -40.36 -37.53 -46.41
C SER A 580 -41.68 -36.90 -46.01
N ILE A 581 -41.67 -36.11 -44.96
CA ILE A 581 -42.88 -35.56 -44.31
C ILE A 581 -43.09 -34.08 -44.67
N MET A 582 -44.33 -33.70 -44.90
CA MET A 582 -44.74 -32.30 -45.01
C MET A 582 -44.90 -31.72 -43.62
N VAL A 583 -44.08 -30.74 -43.28
CA VAL A 583 -44.14 -30.08 -41.99
C VAL A 583 -44.87 -28.74 -42.11
N LYS A 584 -45.84 -28.46 -41.25
CA LYS A 584 -46.62 -27.20 -41.26
C LYS A 584 -45.69 -25.98 -41.33
N GLY A 585 -45.82 -25.14 -42.36
CA GLY A 585 -44.99 -23.94 -42.59
C GLY A 585 -43.76 -24.16 -43.47
N LYS A 586 -43.56 -25.37 -44.03
CA LYS A 586 -42.55 -25.65 -45.04
C LYS A 586 -43.29 -25.88 -46.40
N SER A 587 -42.71 -25.38 -47.48
CA SER A 587 -43.20 -25.55 -48.83
C SER A 587 -42.78 -26.88 -49.51
N GLU A 588 -41.72 -27.51 -48.94
CA GLU A 588 -41.13 -28.75 -49.44
C GLU A 588 -41.12 -29.81 -48.35
N PRO A 589 -41.26 -31.10 -48.69
CA PRO A 589 -41.15 -32.19 -47.72
C PRO A 589 -39.73 -32.31 -47.20
N ILE A 590 -39.57 -32.59 -45.88
CA ILE A 590 -38.29 -32.81 -45.25
C ILE A 590 -38.08 -34.31 -45.10
N THR A 591 -36.92 -34.79 -45.55
CA THR A 591 -36.53 -36.19 -45.36
C THR A 591 -36.08 -36.42 -43.93
N ILE A 592 -36.64 -37.46 -43.29
CA ILE A 592 -36.33 -37.81 -41.91
C ILE A 592 -35.62 -39.15 -41.81
N TYR A 593 -34.74 -39.27 -40.82
CA TYR A 593 -33.88 -40.42 -40.65
C TYR A 593 -33.88 -40.93 -39.20
N PHE A 594 -33.60 -42.25 -39.03
CA PHE A 594 -33.30 -42.86 -37.78
C PHE A 594 -31.76 -43.09 -37.68
N PRO A 595 -31.09 -42.52 -36.70
CA PRO A 595 -29.65 -42.71 -36.53
C PRO A 595 -29.33 -43.94 -35.67
N GLN A 596 -28.28 -44.67 -36.06
CA GLN A 596 -27.75 -45.84 -35.31
C GLN A 596 -26.25 -45.73 -35.19
N ASN A 597 -25.71 -46.20 -34.07
CA ASN A 597 -24.25 -46.30 -33.92
C ASN A 597 -23.67 -47.23 -35.01
N LYS A 598 -22.61 -46.83 -35.67
CA LYS A 598 -21.87 -47.74 -36.54
C LYS A 598 -21.41 -48.96 -35.75
N ALA A 599 -21.69 -50.15 -36.26
CA ALA A 599 -21.09 -51.37 -35.71
C ALA A 599 -19.57 -51.16 -35.68
N LYS A 600 -18.94 -51.35 -34.52
CA LYS A 600 -17.47 -51.37 -34.46
C LYS A 600 -17.03 -52.46 -35.41
N SER A 601 -16.34 -52.13 -36.51
CA SER A 601 -15.61 -53.11 -37.30
C SER A 601 -14.61 -53.78 -36.38
N SER A 602 -14.91 -55.04 -36.05
CA SER A 602 -14.08 -55.94 -35.28
C SER A 602 -12.71 -56.12 -35.92
#